data_b28aa68c3a8fb8b81c0e30525bfa1e8e
#
_entry.id   b28aa68c3a8fb8b81c0e30525bfa1e8e
#
_cell.length_a   1.000
_cell.length_b   1.000
_cell.length_c   1.000
_cell.angle_alpha   90.00
_cell.angle_beta   90.00
_cell.angle_gamma   90.00
#
_symmetry.space_group_name_H-M   'P 1'
#
loop_
_entity.id
_entity.type
_entity.pdbx_description
1 polymer ?
#
loop_
_entity_poly.entity_id
_entity_poly.type
_entity_poly.pdbx_seq_one_letter_code
_entity_poly.pdbx_strand_id
1 'polypeptide(L)'
;MRYFIELSYKGTNYHGWQIQPEVNTVQEEITKAFETILQEKIQIVGAGRTDAGVHASQMFAHVDTLKALTHEYIHKLNTVLPNDIVIKSIKEVLENKHARFDAISRSYEYRILIGREDRKSVV
;
A
#
# COMPACT_ATOMS: atom_id res chain seq x y z
N MET A 1 -7.04 8.47 -12.87
CA MET A 1 -7.38 7.08 -12.59
C MET A 1 -6.94 6.73 -11.17
N ARG A 2 -7.76 5.96 -10.48
CA ARG A 2 -7.42 5.54 -9.12
C ARG A 2 -7.07 4.07 -9.08
N TYR A 3 -6.03 3.74 -8.31
CA TYR A 3 -5.58 2.36 -8.14
C TYR A 3 -5.50 2.03 -6.67
N PHE A 4 -5.94 0.83 -6.32
CA PHE A 4 -5.67 0.25 -5.01
C PHE A 4 -4.36 -0.51 -5.09
N ILE A 5 -3.55 -0.35 -4.06
CA ILE A 5 -2.23 -0.98 -3.96
C ILE A 5 -2.24 -1.87 -2.74
N GLU A 6 -1.86 -3.12 -2.94
CA GLU A 6 -1.64 -4.04 -1.82
C GLU A 6 -0.14 -4.13 -1.59
N LEU A 7 0.28 -3.96 -0.35
CA LEU A 7 1.70 -3.94 -0.03
C LEU A 7 1.96 -4.57 1.33
N SER A 8 3.23 -4.88 1.57
CA SER A 8 3.69 -5.34 2.87
C SER A 8 5.01 -4.67 3.19
N TYR A 9 5.33 -4.59 4.48
CA TYR A 9 6.59 -4.00 4.90
C TYR A 9 7.02 -4.49 6.28
N LYS A 10 8.32 -4.45 6.51
CA LYS A 10 8.90 -4.64 7.84
C LYS A 10 9.17 -3.25 8.39
N GLY A 11 8.54 -2.92 9.50
CA GLY A 11 8.58 -1.57 10.03
C GLY A 11 9.80 -1.23 10.87
N THR A 12 10.73 -2.17 11.02
CA THR A 12 11.88 -2.01 11.93
C THR A 12 12.63 -0.71 11.72
N ASN A 13 12.84 -0.32 10.46
CA ASN A 13 13.64 0.86 10.14
C ASN A 13 12.80 2.10 9.86
N TYR A 14 11.51 2.07 10.20
CA TYR A 14 10.61 3.17 9.89
C TYR A 14 9.88 3.67 11.11
N HIS A 15 9.52 4.96 11.06
CA HIS A 15 8.75 5.60 12.13
C HIS A 15 7.26 5.54 11.78
N GLY A 16 6.78 4.32 11.49
CA GLY A 16 5.39 4.06 11.16
C GLY A 16 5.06 4.30 9.70
N TRP A 17 3.77 4.25 9.40
CA TRP A 17 3.28 4.43 8.04
C TRP A 17 3.26 5.90 7.62
N GLN A 18 2.67 6.75 8.46
CA GLN A 18 2.30 8.11 8.12
C GLN A 18 3.51 9.03 7.98
N ILE A 19 3.55 9.80 6.91
CA ILE A 19 4.61 10.80 6.68
C ILE A 19 4.68 11.77 7.85
N GLN A 20 5.89 11.99 8.35
CA GLN A 20 6.18 12.90 9.45
C GLN A 20 7.44 13.71 9.12
N PRO A 21 7.57 14.93 9.65
CA PRO A 21 8.78 15.72 9.42
C PRO A 21 10.01 15.03 10.00
N GLU A 22 11.11 15.04 9.25
CA GLU A 22 12.44 14.69 9.73
C GLU A 22 12.64 13.23 10.11
N VAL A 23 11.68 12.33 9.85
CA VAL A 23 11.87 10.91 10.07
C VAL A 23 11.41 10.14 8.83
N ASN A 24 12.01 8.98 8.63
CA ASN A 24 11.63 8.14 7.50
C ASN A 24 10.40 7.32 7.85
N THR A 25 9.48 7.21 6.88
CA THR A 25 8.25 6.46 7.05
C THR A 25 8.00 5.63 5.80
N VAL A 26 7.13 4.62 5.93
CA VAL A 26 6.81 3.74 4.80
C VAL A 26 6.11 4.54 3.70
N GLN A 27 5.16 5.40 4.08
CA GLN A 27 4.44 6.22 3.11
C GLN A 27 5.36 7.10 2.28
N GLU A 28 6.37 7.66 2.92
CA GLU A 28 7.35 8.50 2.23
C GLU A 28 8.14 7.72 1.20
N GLU A 29 8.58 6.51 1.55
CA GLU A 29 9.35 5.68 0.62
C GLU A 29 8.52 5.27 -0.59
N ILE A 30 7.26 4.90 -0.35
CA ILE A 30 6.38 4.52 -1.44
C ILE A 30 6.08 5.72 -2.33
N THR A 31 5.84 6.88 -1.73
CA THR A 31 5.59 8.10 -2.50
C THR A 31 6.78 8.42 -3.42
N LYS A 32 7.99 8.34 -2.88
CA LYS A 32 9.19 8.59 -3.67
C LYS A 32 9.32 7.61 -4.83
N ALA A 33 9.03 6.33 -4.58
CA ALA A 33 9.12 5.32 -5.63
C ALA A 33 8.14 5.61 -6.76
N PHE A 34 6.88 5.91 -6.40
CA PHE A 34 5.88 6.24 -7.41
C PHE A 34 6.25 7.50 -8.19
N GLU A 35 6.72 8.53 -7.49
CA GLU A 35 7.08 9.77 -8.17
C GLU A 35 8.27 9.56 -9.10
N THR A 36 9.20 8.73 -8.71
CA THR A 36 10.37 8.42 -9.54
C THR A 36 9.96 7.68 -10.81
N ILE A 37 9.11 6.67 -10.68
CA ILE A 37 8.72 5.84 -11.81
C ILE A 37 7.72 6.56 -12.72
N LEU A 38 6.77 7.28 -12.15
CA LEU A 38 5.69 7.89 -12.91
C LEU A 38 6.01 9.31 -13.37
N GLN A 39 7.02 9.94 -12.81
CA GLN A 39 7.42 11.30 -13.15
C GLN A 39 6.27 12.28 -12.99
N GLU A 40 5.53 12.15 -11.90
CA GLU A 40 4.48 13.09 -11.54
C GLU A 40 4.34 13.15 -10.03
N LYS A 41 3.70 14.21 -9.54
CA LYS A 41 3.42 14.36 -8.11
C LYS A 41 2.38 13.33 -7.71
N ILE A 42 2.67 12.59 -6.64
CA ILE A 42 1.82 11.49 -6.19
C ILE A 42 1.50 11.66 -4.71
N GLN A 43 0.26 11.34 -4.36
CA GLN A 43 -0.17 11.26 -2.97
C GLN A 43 -0.68 9.85 -2.72
N ILE A 44 -0.13 9.19 -1.73
CA ILE A 44 -0.52 7.83 -1.36
C ILE A 44 -1.36 7.91 -0.09
N VAL A 45 -2.55 7.33 -0.13
CA VAL A 45 -3.46 7.34 1.02
C VAL A 45 -3.61 5.92 1.53
N GLY A 46 -3.15 5.68 2.75
CA GLY A 46 -3.21 4.33 3.34
C GLY A 46 -4.54 4.02 3.97
N ALA A 47 -4.85 2.73 4.04
CA ALA A 47 -6.07 2.25 4.68
C ALA A 47 -6.02 2.40 6.19
N GLY A 48 -4.83 2.49 6.76
CA GLY A 48 -4.66 2.66 8.20
C GLY A 48 -3.29 3.20 8.50
N ARG A 49 -2.95 3.22 9.77
CA ARG A 49 -1.65 3.71 10.22
C ARG A 49 -1.02 2.67 11.14
N THR A 50 0.31 2.61 11.12
CA THR A 50 1.04 1.80 12.07
C THR A 50 2.02 2.69 12.81
N ASP A 51 2.39 2.27 14.02
CA ASP A 51 3.36 2.98 14.83
C ASP A 51 4.77 2.58 14.42
N ALA A 52 5.75 3.31 14.94
CA ALA A 52 7.16 3.05 14.65
C ALA A 52 7.51 1.60 14.96
N GLY A 53 8.22 0.97 14.02
CA GLY A 53 8.69 -0.39 14.17
C GLY A 53 7.69 -1.49 13.87
N VAL A 54 6.43 -1.14 13.63
CA VAL A 54 5.38 -2.15 13.41
C VAL A 54 5.42 -2.66 11.98
N HIS A 55 5.30 -3.98 11.83
CA HIS A 55 5.25 -4.64 10.52
C HIS A 55 3.82 -4.71 10.02
N ALA A 56 3.68 -4.79 8.69
CA ALA A 56 2.39 -5.06 8.08
C ALA A 56 2.58 -6.15 7.03
N SER A 57 1.88 -7.27 7.19
CA SER A 57 1.91 -8.34 6.20
C SER A 57 0.97 -8.03 5.04
N GLN A 58 -0.01 -7.19 5.26
CA GLN A 58 -0.93 -6.75 4.22
C GLN A 58 -1.43 -5.37 4.58
N MET A 59 -1.26 -4.43 3.66
CA MET A 59 -1.79 -3.09 3.82
C MET A 59 -2.28 -2.61 2.48
N PHE A 60 -3.37 -1.86 2.50
CA PHE A 60 -3.94 -1.29 1.29
C PHE A 60 -3.77 0.22 1.30
N ALA A 61 -3.54 0.76 0.12
CA ALA A 61 -3.46 2.20 -0.07
C ALA A 61 -4.07 2.52 -1.42
N HIS A 62 -4.40 3.77 -1.65
CA HIS A 62 -4.81 4.16 -3.00
C HIS A 62 -3.94 5.29 -3.51
N VAL A 63 -3.86 5.37 -4.83
CA VAL A 63 -3.09 6.41 -5.51
C VAL A 63 -3.87 6.84 -6.74
N ASP A 64 -3.82 8.14 -7.00
CA ASP A 64 -4.40 8.70 -8.23
C ASP A 64 -3.25 9.08 -9.16
N THR A 65 -3.37 8.72 -10.43
CA THR A 65 -2.34 9.02 -11.42
C THR A 65 -2.99 9.22 -12.78
N LEU A 66 -2.30 9.97 -13.63
CA LEU A 66 -2.74 10.17 -14.99
C LEU A 66 -2.36 9.02 -15.90
N LYS A 67 -1.51 8.13 -15.43
CA LYS A 67 -0.99 7.03 -16.24
C LYS A 67 -1.76 5.75 -15.99
N ALA A 68 -1.83 4.91 -17.02
CA ALA A 68 -2.42 3.59 -16.90
C ALA A 68 -1.35 2.65 -16.35
N LEU A 69 -1.60 2.10 -15.17
CA LEU A 69 -0.64 1.21 -14.53
C LEU A 69 -0.95 -0.24 -14.88
N THR A 70 0.09 -0.99 -15.21
CA THR A 70 -0.01 -2.40 -15.57
C THR A 70 0.82 -3.22 -14.60
N HIS A 71 0.82 -4.53 -14.76
CA HIS A 71 1.62 -5.41 -13.91
C HIS A 71 3.10 -5.08 -13.96
N GLU A 72 3.57 -4.53 -15.07
CA GLU A 72 4.98 -4.17 -15.19
C GLU A 72 5.39 -3.12 -14.17
N TYR A 73 4.47 -2.28 -13.76
CA TYR A 73 4.78 -1.24 -12.77
C TYR A 73 5.05 -1.83 -11.40
N ILE A 74 4.46 -2.99 -11.08
CA ILE A 74 4.74 -3.66 -9.81
C ILE A 74 6.23 -3.97 -9.74
N HIS A 75 6.77 -4.54 -10.79
CA HIS A 75 8.18 -4.87 -10.85
C HIS A 75 9.06 -3.62 -10.79
N LYS A 76 8.70 -2.61 -11.57
CA LYS A 76 9.47 -1.37 -11.62
C LYS A 76 9.51 -0.69 -10.24
N LEU A 77 8.37 -0.63 -9.56
CA LEU A 77 8.30 -0.01 -8.25
C LEU A 77 9.14 -0.79 -7.24
N ASN A 78 9.04 -2.11 -7.27
CA ASN A 78 9.81 -2.93 -6.33
C ASN A 78 11.30 -2.83 -6.57
N THR A 79 11.71 -2.51 -7.78
CA THR A 79 13.13 -2.32 -8.09
C THR A 79 13.71 -1.10 -7.38
N VAL A 80 12.91 -0.03 -7.24
CA VAL A 80 13.40 1.20 -6.60
C VAL A 80 13.05 1.28 -5.13
N LEU A 81 12.15 0.43 -4.64
CA LEU A 81 11.82 0.41 -3.22
C LEU A 81 12.90 -0.30 -2.41
N PRO A 82 13.07 0.08 -1.13
CA PRO A 82 13.95 -0.69 -0.25
C PRO A 82 13.45 -2.12 -0.10
N ASN A 83 14.35 -3.02 0.28
CA ASN A 83 14.02 -4.45 0.39
C ASN A 83 12.94 -4.77 1.41
N ASP A 84 12.73 -3.89 2.37
CA ASP A 84 11.75 -4.13 3.43
C ASP A 84 10.35 -3.61 3.10
N ILE A 85 10.13 -3.13 1.87
CA ILE A 85 8.82 -2.70 1.40
C ILE A 85 8.55 -3.36 0.05
N VAL A 86 7.41 -4.03 -0.07
CA VAL A 86 7.06 -4.76 -1.29
C VAL A 86 5.64 -4.42 -1.74
N ILE A 87 5.50 -4.04 -3.00
CA ILE A 87 4.19 -3.88 -3.64
C ILE A 87 3.79 -5.24 -4.18
N LYS A 88 2.61 -5.72 -3.79
CA LYS A 88 2.12 -7.03 -4.19
C LYS A 88 1.15 -6.98 -5.35
N SER A 89 0.31 -5.97 -5.39
CA SER A 89 -0.67 -5.85 -6.48
C SER A 89 -1.08 -4.41 -6.66
N ILE A 90 -1.54 -4.11 -7.88
CA ILE A 90 -2.08 -2.81 -8.25
C ILE A 90 -3.35 -3.10 -9.04
N LYS A 91 -4.47 -2.48 -8.62
CA LYS A 91 -5.74 -2.73 -9.26
C LYS A 91 -6.50 -1.43 -9.46
N GLU A 92 -6.95 -1.19 -10.67
CA GLU A 92 -7.74 0.00 -10.97
C GLU A 92 -9.11 -0.11 -10.32
N VAL A 93 -9.58 0.99 -9.73
CA VAL A 93 -10.88 1.06 -9.07
C VAL A 93 -11.56 2.36 -9.49
N LEU A 94 -12.84 2.48 -9.16
CA LEU A 94 -13.56 3.72 -9.41
C LEU A 94 -12.97 4.82 -8.53
N GLU A 95 -13.01 6.05 -9.04
CA GLU A 95 -12.39 7.17 -8.34
C GLU A 95 -13.05 7.51 -7.03
N ASN A 96 -14.27 7.06 -6.80
CA ASN A 96 -14.94 7.30 -5.52
C ASN A 96 -14.60 6.25 -4.46
N LYS A 97 -13.77 5.25 -4.79
CA LYS A 97 -13.34 4.26 -3.82
C LYS A 97 -12.21 4.80 -2.98
N HIS A 98 -12.23 4.48 -1.70
CA HIS A 98 -11.20 4.95 -0.76
C HIS A 98 -10.60 3.76 -0.03
N ALA A 99 -9.28 3.62 -0.06
CA ALA A 99 -8.59 2.46 0.49
C ALA A 99 -8.94 2.19 1.95
N ARG A 100 -9.05 3.27 2.74
CA ARG A 100 -9.32 3.13 4.16
C ARG A 100 -10.64 2.44 4.44
N PHE A 101 -11.70 2.83 3.74
CA PHE A 101 -13.03 2.28 4.00
C PHE A 101 -13.27 0.99 3.22
N ASP A 102 -12.86 0.97 1.97
CA ASP A 102 -13.15 -0.16 1.11
C ASP A 102 -12.31 -1.38 1.47
N ALA A 103 -11.06 -1.18 1.88
CA ALA A 103 -10.21 -2.28 2.29
C ALA A 103 -10.69 -2.92 3.59
N ILE A 104 -11.14 -2.10 4.53
CA ILE A 104 -11.66 -2.61 5.78
C ILE A 104 -12.91 -3.46 5.54
N SER A 105 -13.82 -2.97 4.72
CA SER A 105 -15.02 -3.70 4.36
C SER A 105 -14.69 -5.04 3.72
N ARG A 106 -13.76 -5.01 2.79
CA ARG A 106 -13.35 -6.21 2.07
C ARG A 106 -12.73 -7.24 3.00
N SER A 107 -11.89 -6.80 3.91
CA SER A 107 -11.28 -7.68 4.89
C SER A 107 -12.31 -8.35 5.78
N TYR A 108 -13.30 -7.59 6.18
CA TYR A 108 -14.36 -8.10 7.01
C TYR A 108 -15.15 -9.18 6.28
N GLU A 109 -15.54 -8.92 5.04
CA GLU A 109 -16.27 -9.87 4.22
C GLU A 109 -15.46 -11.15 4.01
N TYR A 110 -14.18 -11.00 3.75
CA TYR A 110 -13.30 -12.14 3.56
C TYR A 110 -13.30 -13.06 4.77
N ARG A 111 -13.20 -12.50 5.95
CA ARG A 111 -13.21 -13.31 7.16
C ARG A 111 -14.50 -14.08 7.32
N ILE A 112 -15.61 -13.46 7.02
CA ILE A 112 -16.91 -14.10 7.16
C ILE A 112 -17.07 -15.24 6.16
N LEU A 113 -16.71 -15.00 4.93
CA LEU A 113 -16.93 -15.97 3.86
C LEU A 113 -16.01 -17.16 3.95
N ILE A 114 -14.77 -16.95 4.32
CA ILE A 114 -13.78 -18.00 4.27
C ILE A 114 -13.70 -18.79 5.55
N GLY A 115 -14.07 -18.16 6.64
CA GLY A 115 -14.13 -18.85 7.89
C GLY A 115 -12.79 -19.11 8.53
N ARG A 116 -12.72 -20.17 9.28
CA ARG A 116 -11.60 -20.35 10.18
C ARG A 116 -10.32 -20.81 9.55
N GLU A 117 -10.42 -21.58 8.50
CA GLU A 117 -9.20 -22.12 7.92
C GLU A 117 -8.34 -21.05 7.27
N ASP A 118 -8.88 -19.87 7.11
CA ASP A 118 -8.13 -18.81 6.49
C ASP A 118 -7.46 -17.89 7.43
N ARG A 119 -7.53 -18.14 8.67
CA ARG A 119 -6.93 -17.23 9.60
C ARG A 119 -5.45 -17.05 9.36
N LYS A 120 -4.78 -18.12 8.97
CA LYS A 120 -3.35 -18.02 8.72
C LYS A 120 -3.03 -17.31 7.42
N SER A 121 -3.94 -17.32 6.48
CA SER A 121 -3.69 -16.60 5.23
C SER A 121 -4.15 -15.18 5.31
N VAL A 122 -5.04 -14.86 6.23
CA VAL A 122 -5.51 -13.49 6.42
C VAL A 122 -4.50 -12.66 7.18
N VAL A 123 -3.78 -13.28 8.02
CA VAL A 123 -2.83 -12.61 8.90
C VAL A 123 -1.65 -12.04 8.13
#